data_f0d59c9a278d6af708b0aaae58d09519
#
_entry.id   f0d59c9a278d6af708b0aaae58d09519
#
_cell.length_a   1.000
_cell.length_b   1.000
_cell.length_c   1.000
_cell.angle_alpha   90.00
_cell.angle_beta   90.00
_cell.angle_gamma   90.00
#
_symmetry.space_group_name_H-M   'P 1'
#
loop_
_entity.id
_entity.type
_entity.pdbx_description
1 polymer ?
#
loop_
_entity_poly.entity_id
_entity_poly.type
_entity_poly.pdbx_seq_one_letter_code
_entity_poly.pdbx_strand_id
1 'polypeptide(L)'
;AGIRQKARARLSGETLFIELALEDLRRAADLFRPEFDRTGGTDGWVSMEVSPLLANDTQMTIAAALRIHDQANRPNLYVKIPGTPAGVPAIEAAIFAGVPINVTLLFSREQYLSVA
;
A
#
# COMPACT_ATOMS: atom_id res chain seq x y z
N ALA A 1 12.48 18.65 -9.36
CA ALA A 1 11.41 19.27 -10.17
C ALA A 1 10.03 18.94 -9.61
N GLY A 2 9.72 17.67 -9.25
CA GLY A 2 8.40 17.22 -8.80
C GLY A 2 7.81 17.94 -7.58
N ILE A 3 8.58 18.13 -6.49
CA ILE A 3 8.09 18.78 -5.26
C ILE A 3 7.61 20.21 -5.54
N ARG A 4 8.43 21.02 -6.23
CA ARG A 4 8.07 22.42 -6.53
C ARG A 4 6.83 22.52 -7.44
N GLN A 5 6.68 21.60 -8.38
CA GLN A 5 5.55 21.58 -9.31
C GLN A 5 4.25 21.20 -8.57
N LYS A 6 4.29 20.17 -7.71
CA LYS A 6 3.14 19.72 -6.92
C LYS A 6 2.76 20.71 -5.81
N ALA A 7 3.74 21.36 -5.19
CA ALA A 7 3.48 22.44 -4.23
C ALA A 7 2.80 23.65 -4.89
N ARG A 8 3.14 23.98 -6.13
CA ARG A 8 2.44 25.01 -6.91
C ARG A 8 0.99 24.64 -7.24
N ALA A 9 0.69 23.35 -7.36
CA ALA A 9 -0.67 22.81 -7.50
C ALA A 9 -1.47 22.79 -6.17
N ARG A 10 -0.96 23.44 -5.12
CA ARG A 10 -1.57 23.53 -3.77
C ARG A 10 -1.72 22.19 -3.05
N LEU A 11 -0.99 21.17 -3.47
CA LEU A 11 -0.87 19.93 -2.69
C LEU A 11 0.05 20.18 -1.49
N SER A 12 -0.35 19.72 -0.32
CA SER A 12 0.42 19.87 0.92
C SER A 12 0.26 18.67 1.84
N GLY A 13 1.14 18.57 2.82
CA GLY A 13 1.06 17.55 3.86
C GLY A 13 1.10 16.12 3.30
N GLU A 14 0.25 15.27 3.84
CA GLU A 14 0.16 13.85 3.50
C GLU A 14 -0.21 13.60 2.03
N THR A 15 -1.11 14.41 1.46
CA THR A 15 -1.49 14.27 0.05
C THR A 15 -0.30 14.47 -0.88
N LEU A 16 0.53 15.48 -0.61
CA LEU A 16 1.75 15.71 -1.38
C LEU A 16 2.73 14.54 -1.22
N PHE A 17 2.89 14.02 0.00
CA PHE A 17 3.75 12.87 0.27
C PHE A 17 3.30 11.63 -0.52
N ILE A 18 2.02 11.26 -0.45
CA ILE A 18 1.47 10.10 -1.14
C ILE A 18 1.65 10.23 -2.65
N GLU A 19 1.38 11.41 -3.23
CA GLU A 19 1.54 11.66 -4.66
C GLU A 19 3.00 11.50 -5.14
N LEU A 20 3.96 11.98 -4.34
CA LEU A 20 5.38 11.82 -4.64
C LEU A 20 5.83 10.36 -4.49
N ALA A 21 5.41 9.71 -3.41
CA ALA A 21 5.72 8.32 -3.14
C ALA A 21 5.17 7.39 -4.24
N LEU A 22 3.92 7.60 -4.67
CA LEU A 22 3.31 6.83 -5.76
C LEU A 22 4.04 7.01 -7.09
N GLU A 23 4.55 8.22 -7.38
CA GLU A 23 5.34 8.45 -8.59
C GLU A 23 6.63 7.60 -8.59
N ASP A 24 7.36 7.59 -7.46
CA ASP A 24 8.58 6.82 -7.32
C ASP A 24 8.30 5.31 -7.28
N LEU A 25 7.22 4.89 -6.62
CA LEU A 25 6.81 3.49 -6.56
C LEU A 25 6.40 2.92 -7.91
N ARG A 26 5.71 3.70 -8.75
CA ARG A 26 5.39 3.27 -10.12
C ARG A 26 6.68 3.02 -10.92
N ARG A 27 7.67 3.91 -10.79
CA ARG A 27 8.98 3.72 -11.43
C ARG A 27 9.70 2.48 -10.91
N ALA A 28 9.70 2.27 -9.60
CA ALA A 28 10.27 1.08 -8.99
C ALA A 28 9.53 -0.20 -9.45
N ALA A 29 8.20 -0.20 -9.46
CA ALA A 29 7.41 -1.32 -9.94
C ALA A 29 7.71 -1.64 -11.41
N ASP A 30 7.88 -0.62 -12.27
CA ASP A 30 8.25 -0.80 -13.66
C ASP A 30 9.66 -1.40 -13.82
N LEU A 31 10.62 -1.02 -12.96
CA LEU A 31 11.97 -1.59 -12.96
C LEU A 31 11.97 -3.07 -12.53
N PHE A 32 11.12 -3.45 -11.57
CA PHE A 32 10.99 -4.83 -11.09
C PHE A 32 10.01 -5.67 -11.92
N ARG A 33 9.26 -5.07 -12.83
CA ARG A 33 8.26 -5.76 -13.64
C ARG A 33 8.80 -6.95 -14.43
N PRO A 34 10.00 -6.89 -15.06
CA PRO A 34 10.55 -8.05 -15.75
C PRO A 34 10.78 -9.25 -14.83
N GLU A 35 11.19 -9.01 -13.59
CA GLU A 35 11.36 -10.07 -12.60
C GLU A 35 10.01 -10.65 -12.14
N PHE A 36 9.03 -9.80 -11.91
CA PHE A 36 7.68 -10.21 -11.60
C PHE A 36 7.10 -11.13 -12.69
N ASP A 37 7.21 -10.72 -13.94
CA ASP A 37 6.70 -11.50 -15.07
C ASP A 37 7.49 -12.82 -15.24
N ARG A 38 8.81 -12.79 -15.10
CA ARG A 38 9.69 -13.97 -15.21
C ARG A 38 9.39 -15.02 -14.14
N THR A 39 9.04 -14.61 -12.94
CA THR A 39 8.77 -15.50 -11.79
C THR A 39 7.29 -15.87 -11.64
N GLY A 40 6.43 -15.40 -12.55
CA GLY A 40 4.98 -15.61 -12.44
C GLY A 40 4.38 -14.98 -11.19
N GLY A 41 4.91 -13.83 -10.76
CA GLY A 41 4.43 -13.09 -9.58
C GLY A 41 4.98 -13.59 -8.25
N THR A 42 5.98 -14.48 -8.26
CA THR A 42 6.63 -14.93 -7.01
C THR A 42 7.57 -13.87 -6.45
N ASP A 43 8.26 -13.11 -7.30
CA ASP A 43 9.19 -12.05 -6.92
C ASP A 43 8.92 -10.78 -7.74
N GLY A 44 9.72 -9.72 -7.55
CA GLY A 44 9.59 -8.46 -8.30
C GLY A 44 8.51 -7.51 -7.78
N TRP A 45 8.16 -7.62 -6.50
CA TRP A 45 7.19 -6.76 -5.85
C TRP A 45 7.82 -5.49 -5.27
N VAL A 46 7.05 -4.41 -5.26
CA VAL A 46 7.29 -3.21 -4.45
C VAL A 46 6.14 -3.03 -3.48
N SER A 47 6.30 -2.21 -2.44
CA SER A 47 5.24 -2.03 -1.46
C SER A 47 5.13 -0.59 -0.94
N MET A 48 3.91 -0.19 -0.57
CA MET A 48 3.61 1.07 0.10
C MET A 48 2.65 0.84 1.26
N GLU A 49 2.95 1.44 2.40
CA GLU A 49 2.10 1.35 3.59
C GLU A 49 1.04 2.46 3.62
N VAL A 50 -0.16 2.12 4.12
CA VAL A 50 -1.16 3.13 4.45
C VAL A 50 -0.65 4.06 5.54
N SER A 51 -1.25 5.24 5.69
CA SER A 51 -0.85 6.19 6.74
C SER A 51 -0.90 5.53 8.14
N PRO A 52 0.13 5.69 8.98
CA PRO A 52 0.12 5.17 10.35
C PRO A 52 -0.99 5.80 11.22
N LEU A 53 -1.49 6.96 10.82
CA LEU A 53 -2.60 7.63 11.51
C LEU A 53 -3.92 6.86 11.39
N LEU A 54 -4.00 5.93 10.44
CA LEU A 54 -5.19 5.10 10.19
C LEU A 54 -5.17 3.75 10.92
N ALA A 55 -4.11 3.46 11.68
CA ALA A 55 -3.89 2.14 12.30
C ALA A 55 -5.04 1.63 13.19
N ASN A 56 -5.89 2.53 13.69
CA ASN A 56 -7.05 2.21 14.52
C ASN A 56 -8.40 2.56 13.85
N ASP A 57 -8.40 2.80 12.54
CA ASP A 57 -9.62 3.13 11.79
C ASP A 57 -9.75 2.20 10.58
N THR A 58 -10.62 1.19 10.72
CA THR A 58 -10.87 0.18 9.70
C THR A 58 -11.36 0.79 8.39
N GLN A 59 -12.34 1.68 8.45
CA GLN A 59 -12.98 2.22 7.23
C GLN A 59 -12.03 3.12 6.44
N MET A 60 -11.30 3.97 7.13
CA MET A 60 -10.32 4.83 6.50
C MET A 60 -9.13 4.03 5.96
N THR A 61 -8.73 2.95 6.63
CA THR A 61 -7.69 2.03 6.14
C THR A 61 -8.12 1.34 4.85
N ILE A 62 -9.35 0.82 4.77
CA ILE A 62 -9.90 0.24 3.54
C ILE A 62 -9.87 1.27 2.40
N ALA A 63 -10.44 2.44 2.64
CA ALA A 63 -10.49 3.50 1.63
C ALA A 63 -9.10 3.92 1.15
N ALA A 64 -8.12 4.02 2.05
CA ALA A 64 -6.74 4.34 1.71
C ALA A 64 -6.07 3.22 0.88
N ALA A 65 -6.26 1.95 1.26
CA ALA A 65 -5.70 0.81 0.55
C ALA A 65 -6.21 0.72 -0.89
N LEU A 66 -7.52 0.81 -1.07
CA LEU A 66 -8.15 0.81 -2.40
C LEU A 66 -7.64 1.97 -3.26
N ARG A 67 -7.56 3.17 -2.69
CA ARG A 67 -7.05 4.35 -3.39
C ARG A 67 -5.58 4.21 -3.80
N ILE A 68 -4.72 3.72 -2.92
CA ILE A 68 -3.29 3.49 -3.23
C ILE A 68 -3.17 2.50 -4.37
N HIS A 69 -3.88 1.38 -4.31
CA HIS A 69 -3.86 0.34 -5.33
C HIS A 69 -4.32 0.87 -6.70
N ASP A 70 -5.46 1.55 -6.74
CA ASP A 70 -6.03 2.14 -7.96
C ASP A 70 -5.06 3.18 -8.56
N GLN A 71 -4.59 4.11 -7.73
CA GLN A 71 -3.68 5.15 -8.20
C GLN A 71 -2.32 4.61 -8.63
N ALA A 72 -1.79 3.58 -7.96
CA ALA A 72 -0.54 2.95 -8.37
C ALA A 72 -0.68 2.31 -9.76
N ASN A 73 -1.79 1.64 -10.02
CA ASN A 73 -2.09 0.96 -11.27
C ASN A 73 -0.91 0.08 -11.75
N ARG A 74 -0.39 -0.75 -10.84
CA ARG A 74 0.70 -1.69 -11.10
C ARG A 74 0.38 -3.04 -10.46
N PRO A 75 0.50 -4.16 -11.19
CA PRO A 75 0.14 -5.48 -10.67
C PRO A 75 1.12 -6.00 -9.62
N ASN A 76 2.33 -5.47 -9.58
CA ASN A 76 3.41 -5.87 -8.68
C ASN A 76 3.61 -4.88 -7.53
N LEU A 77 2.51 -4.34 -6.99
CA LEU A 77 2.55 -3.46 -5.82
C LEU A 77 1.68 -4.02 -4.70
N TYR A 78 2.31 -4.30 -3.55
CA TYR A 78 1.62 -4.60 -2.31
C TYR A 78 1.22 -3.31 -1.58
N VAL A 79 0.00 -3.26 -1.07
CA VAL A 79 -0.37 -2.28 -0.05
C VAL A 79 -0.10 -2.90 1.33
N LYS A 80 0.65 -2.19 2.18
CA LYS A 80 0.97 -2.64 3.53
C LYS A 80 -0.08 -2.11 4.51
N ILE A 81 -0.62 -3.02 5.31
CA ILE A 81 -1.59 -2.71 6.37
C ILE A 81 -1.07 -3.32 7.68
N PRO A 82 -1.04 -2.55 8.80
CA PRO A 82 -0.64 -3.09 10.08
C PRO A 82 -1.67 -4.06 10.64
N GLY A 83 -1.22 -5.17 11.24
CA GLY A 83 -2.06 -6.19 11.87
C GLY A 83 -2.61 -5.77 13.23
N THR A 84 -3.16 -4.56 13.33
CA THR A 84 -3.90 -4.09 14.50
C THR A 84 -5.30 -4.71 14.56
N PRO A 85 -5.99 -4.70 15.70
CA PRO A 85 -7.38 -5.16 15.77
C PRO A 85 -8.31 -4.48 14.77
N ALA A 86 -8.08 -3.19 14.46
CA ALA A 86 -8.82 -2.47 13.43
C ALA A 86 -8.31 -2.78 12.00
N GLY A 87 -7.04 -3.19 11.88
CA GLY A 87 -6.42 -3.57 10.62
C GLY A 87 -6.92 -4.92 10.08
N VAL A 88 -7.22 -5.89 10.95
CA VAL A 88 -7.67 -7.23 10.55
C VAL A 88 -8.88 -7.20 9.59
N PRO A 89 -10.02 -6.56 9.94
CA PRO A 89 -11.14 -6.47 9.02
C PRO A 89 -10.84 -5.61 7.77
N ALA A 90 -9.89 -4.67 7.86
CA ALA A 90 -9.46 -3.91 6.69
C ALA A 90 -8.65 -4.75 5.72
N ILE A 91 -7.78 -5.64 6.22
CA ILE A 91 -7.01 -6.60 5.43
C ILE A 91 -7.96 -7.53 4.66
N GLU A 92 -8.93 -8.14 5.37
CA GLU A 92 -9.93 -9.02 4.77
C GLU A 92 -10.70 -8.31 3.63
N ALA A 93 -11.22 -7.12 3.90
CA ALA A 93 -11.97 -6.35 2.91
C ALA A 93 -11.12 -5.96 1.69
N ALA A 94 -9.86 -5.56 1.90
CA ALA A 94 -8.96 -5.18 0.82
C ALA A 94 -8.57 -6.40 -0.04
N ILE A 95 -8.27 -7.55 0.55
CA ILE A 95 -8.00 -8.80 -0.16
C ILE A 95 -9.22 -9.23 -0.97
N PHE A 96 -10.42 -9.18 -0.38
CA PHE A 96 -11.67 -9.49 -1.06
C PHE A 96 -11.91 -8.58 -2.28
N ALA A 97 -11.47 -7.32 -2.20
CA ALA A 97 -11.53 -6.36 -3.30
C ALA A 97 -10.42 -6.57 -4.36
N GLY A 98 -9.53 -7.56 -4.19
CA GLY A 98 -8.47 -7.88 -5.13
C GLY A 98 -7.18 -7.07 -4.95
N VAL A 99 -7.01 -6.39 -3.81
CA VAL A 99 -5.78 -5.65 -3.50
C VAL A 99 -4.74 -6.60 -2.92
N PRO A 100 -3.54 -6.72 -3.50
CA PRO A 100 -2.45 -7.47 -2.89
C PRO A 100 -2.01 -6.80 -1.58
N ILE A 101 -2.07 -7.54 -0.47
CA ILE A 101 -1.76 -7.01 0.87
C ILE A 101 -0.50 -7.65 1.44
N ASN A 102 0.34 -6.82 2.06
CA ASN A 102 1.44 -7.22 2.92
C ASN A 102 1.10 -6.79 4.35
N VAL A 103 0.82 -7.77 5.21
CA VAL A 103 0.50 -7.49 6.61
C VAL A 103 1.77 -7.21 7.40
N THR A 104 1.78 -6.12 8.16
CA THR A 104 2.94 -5.66 8.92
C THR A 104 2.67 -5.56 10.41
N LEU A 105 3.74 -5.34 11.19
CA LEU A 105 3.70 -5.10 12.63
C LEU A 105 3.06 -6.25 13.41
N LEU A 106 3.39 -7.48 13.03
CA LEU A 106 2.98 -8.70 13.73
C LEU A 106 4.08 -9.10 14.73
N PHE A 107 3.84 -8.92 16.02
CA PHE A 107 4.82 -9.14 17.07
C PHE A 107 4.44 -10.28 18.04
N SER A 108 3.27 -10.90 17.85
CA SER A 108 2.84 -12.07 18.64
C SER A 108 2.23 -13.15 17.74
N ARG A 109 2.21 -14.37 18.27
CA ARG A 109 1.54 -15.50 17.61
C ARG A 109 0.03 -15.22 17.42
N GLU A 110 -0.59 -14.60 18.39
CA GLU A 110 -2.01 -14.28 18.37
C GLU A 110 -2.33 -13.29 17.27
N GLN A 111 -1.50 -12.25 17.10
CA GLN A 111 -1.64 -11.30 15.98
C GLN A 111 -1.48 -12.00 14.63
N TYR A 112 -0.47 -12.88 14.51
CA TYR A 112 -0.27 -13.64 13.27
C TYR A 112 -1.50 -14.51 12.94
N LEU A 113 -2.02 -15.25 13.90
CA LEU A 113 -3.19 -16.11 13.71
C LEU A 113 -4.47 -15.32 13.40
N SER A 114 -4.57 -14.08 13.85
CA SER A 114 -5.75 -13.24 13.58
C SER A 114 -5.81 -12.70 12.15
N VAL A 115 -4.68 -12.72 11.41
CA VAL A 115 -4.60 -12.20 10.04
C VAL A 115 -4.34 -13.30 8.99
N ALA A 116 -4.09 -14.53 9.43
CA ALA A 116 -3.89 -15.70 8.57
C ALA A 116 -5.20 -16.31 8.12
#